data_82cd741b03060c4066f772ef0504a12f
#
_entry.id   82cd741b03060c4066f772ef0504a12f
#
_cell.length_a   1.000
_cell.length_b   1.000
_cell.length_c   1.000
_cell.angle_alpha   90.00
_cell.angle_beta   90.00
_cell.angle_gamma   90.00
#
_symmetry.space_group_name_H-M   'P 1'
#
loop_
_entity.id
_entity.type
_entity.pdbx_description
1 polymer ?
#
loop_
_entity_poly.entity_id
_entity_poly.type
_entity_poly.pdbx_seq_one_letter_code
_entity_poly.pdbx_strand_id
1 'polypeptide(L)'
;DKEETGSLHVTQNAAASSLLPPLEGAVPKEWGTGAVRTKEVQVATLDGLAERNRLPPPQLVKIDVQGYEGHVIAGGKNVLPQAERIIVEVSLRAIYGGQALLPDVLHTMAGWGFELDDLNETCREWAGPLWQADLWLKRSK
;
A
#
# COMPACT_ATOMS: atom_id res chain seq x y z
N ASP A 1 -3.70 1.45 -10.73
CA ASP A 1 -3.97 0.36 -11.67
C ASP A 1 -3.94 0.79 -13.13
N LYS A 2 -3.75 2.05 -13.44
CA LYS A 2 -3.65 2.64 -14.78
C LYS A 2 -2.65 3.79 -14.82
N GLU A 3 -2.20 4.15 -16.02
CA GLU A 3 -1.37 5.33 -16.24
C GLU A 3 -2.26 6.56 -16.37
N GLU A 4 -2.06 7.54 -15.50
CA GLU A 4 -2.87 8.77 -15.47
C GLU A 4 -2.18 9.89 -14.70
N THR A 5 -2.74 11.08 -14.75
CA THR A 5 -2.42 12.16 -13.81
C THR A 5 -3.29 11.99 -12.58
N GLY A 6 -2.65 11.84 -11.42
CA GLY A 6 -3.32 11.69 -10.13
C GLY A 6 -3.14 12.92 -9.24
N SER A 7 -4.00 13.05 -8.22
CA SER A 7 -3.90 14.08 -7.19
C SER A 7 -3.31 13.50 -5.91
N LEU A 8 -2.08 13.89 -5.57
CA LEU A 8 -1.45 13.54 -4.30
C LEU A 8 -1.96 14.48 -3.20
N HIS A 9 -2.61 13.92 -2.19
CA HIS A 9 -3.00 14.64 -0.98
C HIS A 9 -1.79 14.74 -0.06
N VAL A 10 -1.17 15.93 -0.02
CA VAL A 10 -0.02 16.18 0.85
C VAL A 10 -0.55 16.51 2.24
N THR A 11 -0.11 15.78 3.24
CA THR A 11 -0.55 15.91 4.63
C THR A 11 0.47 16.66 5.49
N GLN A 12 0.11 17.04 6.72
CA GLN A 12 1.02 17.67 7.68
C GLN A 12 2.22 16.77 7.98
N ASN A 13 1.96 15.50 8.23
CA ASN A 13 2.99 14.47 8.27
C ASN A 13 3.23 13.98 6.84
N ALA A 14 4.31 14.44 6.19
CA ALA A 14 4.59 14.13 4.80
C ALA A 14 4.61 12.61 4.49
N ALA A 15 4.98 11.78 5.46
CA ALA A 15 4.96 10.32 5.33
C ALA A 15 3.56 9.73 5.22
N ALA A 16 2.52 10.46 5.63
CA ALA A 16 1.12 10.06 5.51
C ALA A 16 0.43 10.59 4.23
N SER A 17 1.20 11.17 3.29
CA SER A 17 0.65 11.66 2.03
C SER A 17 0.22 10.51 1.12
N SER A 18 -0.94 10.63 0.47
CA SER A 18 -1.55 9.56 -0.30
C SER A 18 -2.19 10.05 -1.60
N LEU A 19 -2.35 9.15 -2.57
CA LEU A 19 -3.20 9.36 -3.74
C LEU A 19 -4.69 9.20 -3.42
N LEU A 20 -5.03 8.65 -2.26
CA LEU A 20 -6.40 8.58 -1.76
C LEU A 20 -6.68 9.75 -0.79
N PRO A 21 -7.90 10.28 -0.77
CA PRO A 21 -8.26 11.32 0.18
C PRO A 21 -8.26 10.76 1.62
N PRO A 22 -7.61 11.43 2.58
CA PRO A 22 -7.70 11.02 3.98
C PRO A 22 -9.14 11.17 4.49
N LEU A 23 -9.59 10.20 5.30
CA LEU A 23 -10.91 10.24 5.92
C LEU A 23 -10.87 11.16 7.16
N GLU A 24 -11.79 12.11 7.21
CA GLU A 24 -11.87 13.03 8.34
C GLU A 24 -12.28 12.28 9.62
N GLY A 25 -11.52 12.49 10.69
CA GLY A 25 -11.77 11.86 12.00
C GLY A 25 -11.47 10.36 12.06
N ALA A 26 -10.89 9.76 11.01
CA ALA A 26 -10.54 8.34 11.02
C ALA A 26 -9.45 8.02 12.05
N VAL A 27 -8.50 8.92 12.24
CA VAL A 27 -7.37 8.78 13.17
C VAL A 27 -7.22 10.03 14.04
N PRO A 28 -6.48 9.94 15.18
CA PRO A 28 -6.17 11.10 15.99
C PRO A 28 -5.51 12.23 15.19
N LYS A 29 -5.89 13.48 15.47
CA LYS A 29 -5.39 14.66 14.75
C LYS A 29 -3.87 14.82 14.84
N GLU A 30 -3.28 14.40 15.94
CA GLU A 30 -1.85 14.41 16.20
C GLU A 30 -1.03 13.54 15.25
N TRP A 31 -1.65 12.60 14.53
CA TRP A 31 -0.98 11.80 13.50
C TRP A 31 -0.71 12.60 12.22
N GLY A 32 -1.33 13.79 12.10
CA GLY A 32 -1.06 14.71 11.00
C GLY A 32 -1.48 14.22 9.64
N THR A 33 -2.49 13.34 9.56
CA THR A 33 -3.02 12.79 8.31
C THR A 33 -3.93 13.73 7.54
N GLY A 34 -4.31 14.89 8.13
CA GLY A 34 -5.13 15.89 7.45
C GLY A 34 -4.40 16.48 6.23
N ALA A 35 -5.06 16.47 5.08
CA ALA A 35 -4.50 17.06 3.86
C ALA A 35 -4.39 18.59 4.00
N VAL A 36 -3.21 19.15 3.68
CA VAL A 36 -2.96 20.60 3.67
C VAL A 36 -2.97 21.18 2.26
N ARG A 37 -2.71 20.35 1.24
CA ARG A 37 -2.76 20.74 -0.17
C ARG A 37 -2.83 19.49 -1.05
N THR A 38 -3.19 19.68 -2.32
CA THR A 38 -3.06 18.65 -3.36
C THR A 38 -1.94 19.04 -4.33
N LYS A 39 -1.32 18.02 -4.94
CA LYS A 39 -0.33 18.17 -5.99
C LYS A 39 -0.62 17.17 -7.11
N GLU A 40 -0.65 17.64 -8.35
CA GLU A 40 -0.71 16.74 -9.51
C GLU A 40 0.60 15.97 -9.66
N VAL A 41 0.48 14.65 -9.89
CA VAL A 41 1.60 13.73 -10.11
C VAL A 41 1.27 12.77 -11.25
N GLN A 42 2.31 12.34 -11.99
CA GLN A 42 2.15 11.27 -12.97
C GLN A 42 2.15 9.93 -12.26
N VAL A 43 1.12 9.14 -12.52
CA VAL A 43 0.95 7.78 -11.99
C VAL A 43 1.24 6.78 -13.11
N ALA A 44 2.07 5.80 -12.83
CA ALA A 44 2.36 4.70 -13.73
C ALA A 44 2.12 3.37 -13.03
N THR A 45 1.73 2.35 -13.80
CA THR A 45 1.60 1.00 -13.25
C THR A 45 2.97 0.37 -13.01
N LEU A 46 3.08 -0.49 -12.01
CA LEU A 46 4.30 -1.24 -11.74
C LEU A 46 4.69 -2.12 -12.94
N ASP A 47 3.70 -2.77 -13.55
CA ASP A 47 3.90 -3.60 -14.75
C ASP A 47 4.46 -2.77 -15.91
N GLY A 48 3.87 -1.60 -16.21
CA GLY A 48 4.34 -0.71 -17.26
C GLY A 48 5.75 -0.15 -17.00
N LEU A 49 6.08 0.15 -15.74
CA LEU A 49 7.43 0.59 -15.37
C LEU A 49 8.45 -0.54 -15.56
N ALA A 50 8.13 -1.75 -15.14
CA ALA A 50 9.01 -2.90 -15.27
C ALA A 50 9.26 -3.24 -16.75
N GLU A 51 8.24 -3.24 -17.58
CA GLU A 51 8.33 -3.50 -19.03
C GLU A 51 9.19 -2.44 -19.73
N ARG A 52 8.90 -1.16 -19.55
CA ARG A 52 9.65 -0.05 -20.20
C ARG A 52 11.12 -0.05 -19.82
N ASN A 53 11.44 -0.40 -18.59
CA ASN A 53 12.82 -0.41 -18.09
C ASN A 53 13.47 -1.79 -18.16
N ARG A 54 12.78 -2.81 -18.68
CA ARG A 54 13.29 -4.20 -18.78
C ARG A 54 13.83 -4.71 -17.45
N LEU A 55 13.07 -4.47 -16.36
CA LEU A 55 13.50 -4.89 -15.04
C LEU A 55 13.39 -6.42 -14.90
N PRO A 56 14.36 -7.06 -14.25
CA PRO A 56 14.27 -8.48 -13.94
C PRO A 56 13.19 -8.74 -12.88
N PRO A 57 12.72 -10.00 -12.73
CA PRO A 57 11.85 -10.38 -11.62
C PRO A 57 12.43 -9.94 -10.28
N PRO A 58 11.64 -9.30 -9.40
CA PRO A 58 12.14 -8.82 -8.12
C PRO A 58 12.33 -9.98 -7.13
N GLN A 59 13.38 -9.93 -6.31
CA GLN A 59 13.54 -10.83 -5.18
C GLN A 59 12.66 -10.39 -4.01
N LEU A 60 12.63 -9.09 -3.75
CA LEU A 60 11.85 -8.48 -2.69
C LEU A 60 11.14 -7.23 -3.19
N VAL A 61 9.86 -7.07 -2.83
CA VAL A 61 9.09 -5.86 -3.05
C VAL A 61 8.57 -5.34 -1.71
N LYS A 62 8.82 -4.06 -1.39
CA LYS A 62 8.13 -3.35 -0.29
C LYS A 62 7.05 -2.47 -0.89
N ILE A 63 5.81 -2.59 -0.40
CA ILE A 63 4.66 -1.75 -0.75
C ILE A 63 4.21 -1.02 0.51
N ASP A 64 4.39 0.30 0.52
CA ASP A 64 4.05 1.19 1.62
C ASP A 64 3.72 2.55 0.98
N VAL A 65 2.46 2.71 0.62
CA VAL A 65 1.97 3.83 -0.20
C VAL A 65 0.73 4.49 0.41
N GLN A 66 0.61 4.33 1.72
CA GLN A 66 -0.36 5.04 2.54
C GLN A 66 -1.81 4.91 2.03
N GLY A 67 -2.30 3.67 2.00
CA GLY A 67 -3.66 3.32 1.61
C GLY A 67 -3.83 3.00 0.13
N TYR A 68 -2.84 3.30 -0.73
CA TYR A 68 -2.91 3.04 -2.17
C TYR A 68 -2.40 1.63 -2.56
N GLU A 69 -2.15 0.75 -1.58
CA GLU A 69 -1.59 -0.61 -1.74
C GLU A 69 -2.42 -1.45 -2.71
N GLY A 70 -3.76 -1.41 -2.60
CA GLY A 70 -4.65 -2.13 -3.50
C GLY A 70 -4.49 -1.72 -4.97
N HIS A 71 -4.24 -0.44 -5.24
CA HIS A 71 -4.00 0.06 -6.60
C HIS A 71 -2.62 -0.33 -7.12
N VAL A 72 -1.58 -0.32 -6.27
CA VAL A 72 -0.24 -0.82 -6.63
C VAL A 72 -0.31 -2.31 -6.97
N ILE A 73 -1.01 -3.10 -6.14
CA ILE A 73 -1.24 -4.53 -6.38
C ILE A 73 -1.97 -4.74 -7.70
N ALA A 74 -3.03 -3.98 -7.97
CA ALA A 74 -3.77 -4.07 -9.22
C ALA A 74 -2.95 -3.65 -10.45
N GLY A 75 -1.99 -2.73 -10.28
CA GLY A 75 -1.07 -2.28 -11.34
C GLY A 75 0.20 -3.13 -11.49
N GLY A 76 0.38 -4.16 -10.67
CA GLY A 76 1.56 -5.04 -10.64
C GLY A 76 1.25 -6.53 -10.84
N LYS A 77 0.15 -6.85 -11.51
CA LYS A 77 -0.35 -8.23 -11.68
C LYS A 77 0.63 -9.18 -12.39
N ASN A 78 1.53 -8.65 -13.19
CA ASN A 78 2.54 -9.42 -13.89
C ASN A 78 3.87 -9.46 -13.14
N VAL A 79 4.25 -8.38 -12.47
CA VAL A 79 5.53 -8.25 -11.75
C VAL A 79 5.46 -8.87 -10.36
N LEU A 80 4.44 -8.53 -9.56
CA LEU A 80 4.34 -8.96 -8.17
C LEU A 80 4.29 -10.49 -8.01
N PRO A 81 3.55 -11.25 -8.85
CA PRO A 81 3.56 -12.70 -8.78
C PRO A 81 4.93 -13.35 -9.06
N GLN A 82 5.90 -12.63 -9.58
CA GLN A 82 7.26 -13.12 -9.82
C GLN A 82 8.22 -12.89 -8.65
N ALA A 83 7.80 -12.10 -7.63
CA ALA A 83 8.62 -11.83 -6.47
C ALA A 83 8.82 -13.09 -5.61
N GLU A 84 9.98 -13.20 -4.96
CA GLU A 84 10.22 -14.24 -3.95
C GLU A 84 9.55 -13.88 -2.62
N ARG A 85 9.61 -12.59 -2.25
CA ARG A 85 9.03 -12.04 -1.02
C ARG A 85 8.37 -10.70 -1.29
N ILE A 86 7.29 -10.42 -0.56
CA ILE A 86 6.61 -9.12 -0.54
C ILE A 86 6.44 -8.68 0.90
N ILE A 87 6.78 -7.42 1.18
CA ILE A 87 6.41 -6.73 2.41
C ILE A 87 5.36 -5.71 2.02
N VAL A 88 4.18 -5.78 2.61
CA VAL A 88 3.12 -4.82 2.32
C VAL A 88 2.55 -4.26 3.62
N GLU A 89 2.52 -2.92 3.73
CA GLU A 89 1.79 -2.27 4.82
C GLU A 89 0.29 -2.44 4.57
N VAL A 90 -0.43 -2.85 5.59
CA VAL A 90 -1.89 -3.03 5.53
C VAL A 90 -2.56 -2.32 6.69
N SER A 91 -3.74 -1.81 6.43
CA SER A 91 -4.59 -1.22 7.45
C SER A 91 -5.70 -2.20 7.85
N LEU A 92 -5.98 -2.25 9.15
CA LEU A 92 -7.09 -3.02 9.70
C LEU A 92 -8.38 -2.21 9.70
N ARG A 93 -8.26 -0.88 9.59
CA ARG A 93 -9.36 0.09 9.51
C ARG A 93 -9.02 1.12 8.44
N ALA A 94 -10.03 1.63 7.75
CA ALA A 94 -9.81 2.64 6.73
C ALA A 94 -9.32 3.97 7.33
N ILE A 95 -8.23 4.47 6.78
CA ILE A 95 -7.64 5.78 7.05
C ILE A 95 -7.86 6.69 5.85
N TYR A 96 -7.90 6.10 4.66
CA TYR A 96 -8.10 6.78 3.39
C TYR A 96 -9.35 6.26 2.68
N GLY A 97 -10.01 7.12 1.91
CA GLY A 97 -11.21 6.76 1.15
C GLY A 97 -10.92 5.75 0.05
N GLY A 98 -11.62 4.62 0.04
CA GLY A 98 -11.43 3.56 -0.96
C GLY A 98 -10.21 2.66 -0.76
N GLN A 99 -9.54 2.77 0.38
CA GLN A 99 -8.38 1.96 0.74
C GLN A 99 -8.74 0.46 0.84
N ALA A 100 -7.88 -0.39 0.27
CA ALA A 100 -7.92 -1.82 0.53
C ALA A 100 -7.46 -2.13 1.95
N LEU A 101 -8.15 -3.06 2.61
CA LEU A 101 -7.82 -3.47 3.97
C LEU A 101 -7.09 -4.82 3.99
N LEU A 102 -6.57 -5.20 5.17
CA LEU A 102 -5.84 -6.44 5.39
C LEU A 102 -6.49 -7.68 4.74
N PRO A 103 -7.82 -7.94 4.87
CA PRO A 103 -8.42 -9.12 4.23
C PRO A 103 -8.35 -9.10 2.71
N ASP A 104 -8.50 -7.92 2.08
CA ASP A 104 -8.48 -7.78 0.63
C ASP A 104 -7.08 -8.06 0.06
N VAL A 105 -6.05 -7.54 0.75
CA VAL A 105 -4.65 -7.74 0.40
C VAL A 105 -4.28 -9.22 0.56
N LEU A 106 -4.60 -9.83 1.72
CA LEU A 106 -4.30 -11.25 1.96
C LEU A 106 -5.00 -12.16 0.96
N HIS A 107 -6.27 -11.89 0.64
CA HIS A 107 -7.00 -12.66 -0.37
C HIS A 107 -6.30 -12.65 -1.73
N THR A 108 -5.90 -11.45 -2.18
CA THR A 108 -5.22 -11.28 -3.48
C THR A 108 -3.87 -11.98 -3.48
N MET A 109 -3.07 -11.78 -2.44
CA MET A 109 -1.73 -12.38 -2.33
C MET A 109 -1.79 -13.91 -2.25
N ALA A 110 -2.74 -14.46 -1.50
CA ALA A 110 -2.97 -15.90 -1.43
C ALA A 110 -3.36 -16.47 -2.80
N GLY A 111 -4.19 -15.75 -3.58
CA GLY A 111 -4.53 -16.11 -4.96
C GLY A 111 -3.33 -16.16 -5.91
N TRP A 112 -2.25 -15.46 -5.60
CA TRP A 112 -0.98 -15.48 -6.34
C TRP A 112 0.05 -16.47 -5.77
N GLY A 113 -0.34 -17.28 -4.78
CA GLY A 113 0.52 -18.30 -4.19
C GLY A 113 1.50 -17.73 -3.16
N PHE A 114 1.16 -16.63 -2.50
CA PHE A 114 1.89 -16.16 -1.32
C PHE A 114 1.22 -16.62 -0.04
N GLU A 115 2.03 -16.91 0.97
CA GLU A 115 1.61 -17.19 2.33
C GLU A 115 2.20 -16.19 3.31
N LEU A 116 1.50 -15.95 4.41
CA LEU A 116 1.98 -15.08 5.48
C LEU A 116 3.15 -15.77 6.20
N ASP A 117 4.31 -15.11 6.23
CA ASP A 117 5.52 -15.57 6.90
C ASP A 117 5.69 -14.91 8.27
N ASP A 118 5.41 -13.60 8.35
CA ASP A 118 5.48 -12.83 9.59
C ASP A 118 4.60 -11.57 9.52
N LEU A 119 4.36 -10.95 10.67
CA LEU A 119 3.62 -9.71 10.80
C LEU A 119 4.27 -8.81 11.85
N ASN A 120 4.57 -7.56 11.46
CA ASN A 120 5.09 -6.55 12.38
C ASN A 120 4.09 -5.40 12.54
N GLU A 121 3.78 -5.03 13.78
CA GLU A 121 2.97 -3.85 14.05
C GLU A 121 3.72 -2.58 13.61
N THR A 122 3.07 -1.71 12.84
CA THR A 122 3.63 -0.42 12.42
C THR A 122 2.94 0.75 13.11
N CYS A 123 1.65 0.63 13.37
CA CYS A 123 0.88 1.68 14.01
C CYS A 123 -0.19 1.11 14.95
N ARG A 124 -0.11 1.50 16.22
CA ARG A 124 -1.09 1.16 17.26
C ARG A 124 -1.40 2.39 18.10
N GLU A 125 -2.67 2.56 18.46
CA GLU A 125 -3.06 3.50 19.49
C GLU A 125 -2.54 3.04 20.85
N TRP A 126 -2.09 3.98 21.70
CA TRP A 126 -1.57 3.63 23.03
C TRP A 126 -2.58 2.78 23.81
N ALA A 127 -2.19 1.56 24.19
CA ALA A 127 -3.04 0.55 24.82
C ALA A 127 -4.36 0.25 24.06
N GLY A 128 -4.44 0.63 22.79
CA GLY A 128 -5.62 0.54 21.93
C GLY A 128 -5.47 -0.49 20.80
N PRO A 129 -6.37 -0.41 19.82
CA PRO A 129 -6.37 -1.34 18.70
C PRO A 129 -5.17 -1.13 17.77
N LEU A 130 -4.76 -2.21 17.11
CA LEU A 130 -3.83 -2.15 15.98
C LEU A 130 -4.52 -1.47 14.78
N TRP A 131 -3.82 -0.54 14.15
CA TRP A 131 -4.29 0.18 12.97
C TRP A 131 -3.62 -0.29 11.70
N GLN A 132 -2.30 -0.46 11.73
CA GLN A 132 -1.50 -0.86 10.58
C GLN A 132 -0.44 -1.88 10.98
N ALA A 133 -0.10 -2.73 10.02
CA ALA A 133 0.97 -3.71 10.16
C ALA A 133 1.67 -3.95 8.83
N ASP A 134 2.95 -4.27 8.87
CA ASP A 134 3.68 -4.84 7.74
C ASP A 134 3.44 -6.35 7.69
N LEU A 135 2.85 -6.85 6.62
CA LEU A 135 2.78 -8.28 6.33
C LEU A 135 4.05 -8.69 5.58
N TRP A 136 4.71 -9.70 6.08
CA TRP A 136 5.83 -10.36 5.40
C TRP A 136 5.29 -11.60 4.70
N LEU A 137 5.31 -11.58 3.38
CA LEU A 137 4.75 -12.62 2.54
C LEU A 137 5.88 -13.32 1.81
N LYS A 138 5.81 -14.64 1.73
CA LYS A 138 6.72 -15.48 0.95
C LYS A 138 5.95 -16.34 -0.03
N ARG A 139 6.59 -16.73 -1.11
CA ARG A 139 6.02 -17.67 -2.07
C ARG A 139 5.85 -19.04 -1.43
N SER A 140 4.65 -19.62 -1.55
CA SER A 140 4.39 -21.01 -1.19
C SER A 140 5.23 -21.95 -2.07
N LYS A 141 5.76 -23.00 -1.47
CA LYS A 141 6.56 -24.03 -2.17
C LYS A 141 5.68 -24.95 -2.99
#